data_1dae729203bcb07a2d41eaceb7c2c57f
#
_entry.id   1dae729203bcb07a2d41eaceb7c2c57f
#
_cell.length_a   1.000
_cell.length_b   1.000
_cell.length_c   1.000
_cell.angle_alpha   90.00
_cell.angle_beta   90.00
_cell.angle_gamma   90.00
#
_symmetry.space_group_name_H-M   'P 1'
#
loop_
_entity.id
_entity.type
_entity.pdbx_description
1 polymer ?
#
loop_
_entity_poly.entity_id
_entity_poly.type
_entity_poly.pdbx_seq_one_letter_code
_entity_poly.pdbx_strand_id
1 'polypeptide(L)'
;MITLYSKPSCPYCDRAEDYLKRNNFAFRKVDVTEDAKALEFIKNKGHKTVPQIYYENRVLVEGGYDGLKAIQPNDLTLRIQQYANGKNKFQL
;
A
#
# COMPACT_ATOMS: atom_id res chain seq x y z
N MET A 1 -3.17 -9.10 -2.21
CA MET A 1 -2.88 -8.65 -0.84
C MET A 1 -2.20 -7.29 -0.85
N ILE A 2 -2.51 -6.47 0.13
CA ILE A 2 -1.85 -5.17 0.29
C ILE A 2 -0.39 -5.39 0.68
N THR A 3 0.51 -4.63 0.07
CA THR A 3 1.90 -4.57 0.50
C THR A 3 2.19 -3.16 1.00
N LEU A 4 2.65 -3.07 2.24
CA LEU A 4 3.08 -1.80 2.83
C LEU A 4 4.61 -1.75 2.80
N TYR A 5 5.14 -0.91 1.94
CA TYR A 5 6.60 -0.67 1.90
C TYR A 5 6.96 0.35 2.96
N SER A 6 7.92 0.00 3.78
CA SER A 6 8.18 0.69 5.05
C SER A 6 9.67 0.70 5.36
N LYS A 7 10.05 1.40 6.41
CA LYS A 7 11.40 1.35 6.98
C LYS A 7 11.31 1.55 8.48
N PRO A 8 12.36 1.16 9.25
CA PRO A 8 12.39 1.40 10.69
C PRO A 8 12.42 2.89 11.00
N SER A 9 11.95 3.24 12.19
CA SER A 9 11.99 4.62 12.71
C SER A 9 11.30 5.63 11.78
N CYS A 10 10.18 5.20 11.21
CA CYS A 10 9.39 6.02 10.31
C CYS A 10 8.00 6.22 10.90
N PRO A 11 7.71 7.39 11.51
CA PRO A 11 6.41 7.62 12.14
C PRO A 11 5.23 7.48 11.17
N TYR A 12 5.38 7.93 9.94
CA TYR A 12 4.30 7.82 8.95
C TYR A 12 4.08 6.37 8.52
N CYS A 13 5.14 5.57 8.49
CA CYS A 13 5.02 4.14 8.21
C CYS A 13 4.24 3.46 9.34
N ASP A 14 4.54 3.80 10.59
CA ASP A 14 3.86 3.25 11.75
C ASP A 14 2.38 3.63 11.74
N ARG A 15 2.07 4.85 11.37
CA ARG A 15 0.68 5.31 11.28
C ARG A 15 -0.09 4.58 10.18
N ALA A 16 0.56 4.33 9.04
CA ALA A 16 -0.05 3.59 7.96
C ALA A 16 -0.33 2.14 8.39
N GLU A 17 0.64 1.52 9.04
CA GLU A 17 0.48 0.16 9.56
C GLU A 17 -0.68 0.10 10.57
N ASP A 18 -0.74 1.07 11.47
CA ASP A 18 -1.79 1.15 12.47
C ASP A 18 -3.17 1.30 11.83
N TYR A 19 -3.28 2.14 10.81
CA TYR A 19 -4.54 2.31 10.09
C TYR A 19 -5.02 0.98 9.51
N LEU A 20 -4.12 0.25 8.86
CA LEU A 20 -4.48 -1.02 8.23
C LEU A 20 -4.89 -2.05 9.29
N LYS A 21 -4.17 -2.11 10.41
CA LYS A 21 -4.49 -3.06 11.50
C LYS A 21 -5.82 -2.72 12.15
N ARG A 22 -6.04 -1.46 12.49
CA ARG A 22 -7.28 -1.05 13.19
C ARG A 22 -8.51 -1.28 12.35
N ASN A 23 -8.38 -1.23 11.04
CA ASN A 23 -9.50 -1.41 10.15
C ASN A 23 -9.57 -2.82 9.56
N ASN A 24 -8.79 -3.74 10.13
CA ASN A 24 -8.82 -5.17 9.80
C ASN A 24 -8.48 -5.48 8.33
N PHE A 25 -7.61 -4.68 7.74
CA PHE A 25 -7.12 -4.99 6.40
C PHE A 25 -5.96 -5.97 6.48
N ALA A 26 -6.02 -7.02 5.66
CA ALA A 26 -4.89 -7.94 5.53
C ALA A 26 -3.80 -7.27 4.71
N PHE A 27 -2.56 -7.32 5.19
CA PHE A 27 -1.43 -6.73 4.48
C PHE A 27 -0.14 -7.43 4.91
N ARG A 28 0.89 -7.28 4.08
CA ARG A 28 2.23 -7.64 4.50
C ARG A 28 3.10 -6.39 4.49
N LYS A 29 3.99 -6.31 5.46
CA LYS A 29 4.92 -5.20 5.60
C LYS A 29 6.27 -5.62 5.05
N VAL A 30 6.85 -4.77 4.19
CA VAL A 30 8.16 -5.01 3.60
C VAL A 30 9.08 -3.87 3.98
N ASP A 31 10.18 -4.20 4.67
CA ASP A 31 11.19 -3.24 5.07
C ASP A 31 12.17 -3.05 3.90
N VAL A 32 12.13 -1.88 3.28
CA VAL A 32 12.95 -1.63 2.10
C VAL A 32 14.43 -1.43 2.44
N THR A 33 14.76 -1.28 3.71
CA THR A 33 16.17 -1.23 4.12
C THR A 33 16.78 -2.63 4.21
N GLU A 34 15.94 -3.64 4.33
CA GLU A 34 16.37 -5.04 4.41
C GLU A 34 16.19 -5.79 3.08
N ASP A 35 15.32 -5.29 2.21
CA ASP A 35 14.96 -5.96 0.97
C ASP A 35 15.36 -5.08 -0.21
N ALA A 36 16.52 -5.38 -0.79
CA ALA A 36 17.07 -4.58 -1.88
C ALA A 36 16.17 -4.60 -3.13
N LYS A 37 15.53 -5.74 -3.40
CA LYS A 37 14.63 -5.85 -4.55
C LYS A 37 13.38 -4.99 -4.37
N ALA A 38 12.86 -4.95 -3.15
CA ALA A 38 11.70 -4.11 -2.84
C ALA A 38 12.06 -2.63 -2.99
N LEU A 39 13.24 -2.24 -2.51
CA LEU A 39 13.69 -0.87 -2.66
C LEU A 39 13.82 -0.49 -4.14
N GLU A 40 14.41 -1.38 -4.93
CA GLU A 40 14.55 -1.15 -6.36
C GLU A 40 13.17 -1.04 -7.02
N PHE A 41 12.23 -1.89 -6.63
CA PHE A 41 10.88 -1.86 -7.18
C PHE A 41 10.22 -0.49 -6.97
N ILE A 42 10.23 0.02 -5.75
CA ILE A 42 9.56 1.30 -5.49
C ILE A 42 10.31 2.47 -6.12
N LYS A 43 11.64 2.40 -6.20
CA LYS A 43 12.41 3.44 -6.91
C LYS A 43 12.10 3.45 -8.39
N ASN A 44 11.95 2.28 -9.01
CA ASN A 44 11.62 2.17 -10.43
C ASN A 44 10.21 2.68 -10.73
N LYS A 45 9.34 2.68 -9.73
CA LYS A 45 8.00 3.26 -9.85
C LYS A 45 7.99 4.77 -9.63
N GLY A 46 9.15 5.37 -9.38
CA GLY A 46 9.27 6.81 -9.19
C GLY A 46 9.10 7.28 -7.76
N HIS A 47 9.01 6.38 -6.80
CA HIS A 47 8.85 6.77 -5.40
C HIS A 47 10.20 7.14 -4.78
N LYS A 48 10.16 8.15 -3.92
CA LYS A 48 11.34 8.62 -3.18
C LYS A 48 11.13 8.50 -1.67
N THR A 49 9.94 8.10 -1.25
CA THR A 49 9.58 8.09 0.17
C THR A 49 8.82 6.81 0.52
N VAL A 50 8.77 6.50 1.80
CA VAL A 50 7.91 5.50 2.39
C VAL A 50 7.06 6.20 3.47
N PRO A 51 5.86 5.69 3.79
CA PRO A 51 5.28 4.43 3.34
C PRO A 51 4.73 4.51 1.91
N GLN A 52 4.70 3.35 1.23
CA GLN A 52 4.00 3.19 -0.04
C GLN A 52 3.04 2.04 0.09
N ILE A 53 1.81 2.22 -0.36
CA ILE A 53 0.75 1.24 -0.20
C ILE A 53 0.36 0.70 -1.57
N TYR A 54 0.65 -0.59 -1.78
CA TYR A 54 0.43 -1.25 -3.06
C TYR A 54 -0.56 -2.40 -2.91
N TYR A 55 -1.25 -2.70 -3.98
CA TYR A 55 -1.98 -3.96 -4.12
C TYR A 55 -1.37 -4.67 -5.31
N GLU A 56 -0.72 -5.81 -5.04
CA GLU A 56 0.09 -6.52 -6.01
C GLU A 56 1.15 -5.56 -6.57
N ASN A 57 1.16 -5.30 -7.87
CA ASN A 57 2.17 -4.45 -8.51
C ASN A 57 1.68 -3.05 -8.81
N ARG A 58 0.53 -2.66 -8.25
CA ARG A 58 -0.11 -1.37 -8.55
C ARG A 58 -0.26 -0.53 -7.29
N VAL A 59 -0.06 0.77 -7.44
CA VAL A 59 -0.31 1.70 -6.34
C VAL A 59 -1.78 1.60 -5.94
N LEU A 60 -2.01 1.26 -4.68
CA LEU A 60 -3.37 1.24 -4.15
C LEU A 60 -3.78 2.61 -3.64
N VAL A 61 -2.86 3.29 -2.96
CA VAL A 61 -3.11 4.61 -2.39
C VAL A 61 -1.90 5.49 -2.70
N GLU A 62 -2.16 6.61 -3.33
CA GLU A 62 -1.12 7.61 -3.58
C GLU A 62 -0.99 8.54 -2.40
N GLY A 63 0.20 9.11 -2.19
CA GLY A 63 0.42 10.08 -1.14
C GLY A 63 0.77 9.49 0.22
N GLY A 64 1.16 8.22 0.27
CA GLY A 64 1.59 7.59 1.51
C GLY A 64 0.52 7.61 2.59
N TYR A 65 0.92 7.92 3.83
CA TYR A 65 -0.03 7.96 4.92
C TYR A 65 -1.07 9.07 4.76
N ASP A 66 -0.67 10.24 4.25
CA ASP A 66 -1.62 11.34 4.05
C ASP A 66 -2.75 10.93 3.10
N GLY A 67 -2.41 10.22 2.05
CA GLY A 67 -3.42 9.68 1.15
C GLY A 67 -4.28 8.62 1.81
N LEU A 68 -3.65 7.75 2.60
CA LEU A 68 -4.37 6.67 3.27
C LEU A 68 -5.37 7.19 4.29
N LYS A 69 -4.96 8.16 5.13
CA LYS A 69 -5.85 8.68 6.17
C LYS A 69 -7.04 9.46 5.59
N ALA A 70 -6.93 9.90 4.36
CA ALA A 70 -8.00 10.64 3.70
C ALA A 70 -9.08 9.72 3.11
N ILE A 71 -8.82 8.41 3.06
CA ILE A 71 -9.76 7.44 2.50
C ILE A 71 -10.53 6.78 3.62
N GLN A 72 -11.86 6.73 3.46
CA GLN A 72 -12.70 5.97 4.39
C GLN A 72 -12.43 4.47 4.20
N PRO A 73 -12.47 3.67 5.28
CA PRO A 73 -12.20 2.23 5.16
C PRO A 73 -13.09 1.52 4.15
N ASN A 74 -14.37 1.89 4.05
CA ASN A 74 -15.25 1.28 3.08
C ASN A 74 -14.83 1.58 1.64
N ASP A 75 -14.35 2.79 1.40
CA ASP A 75 -13.88 3.17 0.08
C ASP A 75 -12.59 2.42 -0.28
N LEU A 76 -11.73 2.21 0.70
CA LEU A 76 -10.53 1.42 0.48
C LEU A 76 -10.89 -0.02 0.14
N THR A 77 -11.86 -0.59 0.84
CA THR A 77 -12.35 -1.95 0.55
C THR A 77 -12.85 -2.04 -0.89
N LEU A 78 -13.62 -1.06 -1.34
CA LEU A 78 -14.13 -1.05 -2.71
C LEU A 78 -12.98 -0.95 -3.72
N ARG A 79 -11.98 -0.15 -3.42
CA ARG A 79 -10.81 -0.01 -4.29
C ARG A 79 -10.05 -1.33 -4.42
N ILE A 80 -9.87 -2.02 -3.29
CA ILE A 80 -9.23 -3.33 -3.28
C ILE A 80 -10.01 -4.32 -4.15
N GLN A 81 -11.33 -4.32 -4.01
CA GLN A 81 -12.18 -5.20 -4.82
C GLN A 81 -12.03 -4.91 -6.31
N GLN A 82 -11.95 -3.64 -6.69
CA GLN A 82 -11.74 -3.27 -8.08
C GLN A 82 -10.38 -3.77 -8.59
N TYR A 83 -9.34 -3.66 -7.77
CA TYR A 83 -8.02 -4.13 -8.15
C TYR A 83 -7.98 -5.64 -8.26
N ALA A 84 -8.58 -6.34 -7.31
CA ALA A 84 -8.62 -7.80 -7.31
C ALA A 84 -9.41 -8.34 -8.49
N ASN A 85 -10.47 -7.64 -8.91
CA ASN A 85 -11.33 -8.06 -10.00
C ASN A 85 -10.95 -7.42 -11.33
N GLY A 86 -9.81 -6.73 -11.38
CA GLY A 86 -9.43 -6.00 -12.58
C GLY A 86 -9.30 -6.86 -13.82
N LYS A 87 -8.96 -8.14 -13.65
CA LYS A 87 -8.85 -9.06 -14.78
C LYS A 87 -10.19 -9.44 -15.36
N ASN A 88 -11.27 -9.24 -14.62
CA ASN A 88 -12.59 -9.67 -14.99
C ASN A 88 -13.44 -8.55 -15.56
N LYS A 89 -13.00 -7.33 -15.49
CA LYS A 89 -13.82 -6.17 -15.83
C LYS A 89 -14.17 -6.10 -17.31
N PHE A 90 -13.44 -6.80 -18.15
CA PHE A 90 -13.69 -6.80 -19.59
C PHE A 90 -14.54 -7.97 -20.05
N GLN A 91 -15.05 -8.73 -19.13
CA GLN A 91 -15.85 -9.92 -19.45
C GLN A 91 -17.34 -9.64 -19.42
N LEU A 92 -17.68 -8.41 -19.47
CA LEU A 92 -19.07 -7.96 -19.48
C LEU A 92 -19.76 -8.21 -20.85
#